data_3436b4a2aabde6bfa5323734d6ae0a6a
#
_entry.id   3436b4a2aabde6bfa5323734d6ae0a6a
#
_cell.length_a   1.000
_cell.length_b   1.000
_cell.length_c   1.000
_cell.angle_alpha   90.00
_cell.angle_beta   90.00
_cell.angle_gamma   90.00
#
_symmetry.space_group_name_H-M   'P 1'
#
loop_
_entity.id
_entity.type
_entity.pdbx_description
1 polymer ?
#
loop_
_entity_poly.entity_id
_entity_poly.type
_entity_poly.pdbx_seq_one_letter_code
_entity_poly.pdbx_strand_id
1 'polypeptide(L)'
;MFTVYHSNQLEVQKDILVELIQRQPLSNPLQPETVLVQSPGMAQWLQLQIAEQKGIAANFAFPMPASFIWQLYAENLPDVAQSNQFNKNAMMWRLMRLIPQYLEQEAFHPLRHYLTHSVQSEQFKLYQLAGKIADLFDQYLVYRPDWIAAWEAHQEADIHHQIEAQSNFNNDRLSAQIEQNIAWQASLWRALVQAVKTETGLDLVQHRAHSHQLLLEKLRENRPLFLPERLFIFGIPALPKAYLEIFQAISQYCDVHLFFNNPCQEYWGDIVDPTFVEKLALRTRTDYFNQVNKPLLSSDQMAQVEKQWEVTYAQEKLQVGNPLLASWGKLGRDFSYLLTQLEPNEISAYAEIEPKNLLSQIQHQILHLMPSGSEP
;
A
#
# COMPACT_ATOMS: atom_id res chain seq x y z
N MET A 1 -19.10 -13.50 2.84
CA MET A 1 -18.12 -14.21 1.98
C MET A 1 -17.21 -13.17 1.31
N PHE A 2 -15.89 -13.43 1.15
CA PHE A 2 -14.97 -12.50 0.46
C PHE A 2 -14.58 -13.12 -0.90
N THR A 3 -14.99 -12.47 -1.99
CA THR A 3 -14.76 -12.96 -3.37
C THR A 3 -13.97 -11.93 -4.17
N VAL A 4 -12.92 -12.38 -4.85
CA VAL A 4 -12.08 -11.55 -5.74
C VAL A 4 -12.30 -11.99 -7.18
N TYR A 5 -12.63 -11.03 -8.03
CA TYR A 5 -12.81 -11.22 -9.47
C TYR A 5 -11.64 -10.64 -10.22
N HIS A 6 -10.84 -11.49 -10.85
CA HIS A 6 -9.69 -11.10 -11.66
C HIS A 6 -10.11 -10.89 -13.11
N SER A 7 -9.80 -9.75 -13.67
CA SER A 7 -9.99 -9.48 -15.11
C SER A 7 -9.02 -8.42 -15.60
N ASN A 8 -8.63 -8.52 -16.85
CA ASN A 8 -7.84 -7.52 -17.57
C ASN A 8 -8.69 -6.41 -18.22
N GLN A 9 -10.04 -6.48 -18.09
CA GLN A 9 -10.97 -5.52 -18.67
C GLN A 9 -12.01 -5.05 -17.66
N LEU A 10 -12.16 -3.74 -17.51
CA LEU A 10 -13.16 -3.13 -16.62
C LEU A 10 -14.59 -3.39 -17.09
N GLU A 11 -14.81 -3.50 -18.39
CA GLU A 11 -16.10 -3.80 -18.99
C GLU A 11 -16.62 -5.17 -18.56
N VAL A 12 -15.76 -6.19 -18.56
CA VAL A 12 -16.09 -7.53 -18.08
C VAL A 12 -16.42 -7.51 -16.59
N GLN A 13 -15.62 -6.79 -15.78
CA GLN A 13 -15.90 -6.63 -14.35
C GLN A 13 -17.24 -5.93 -14.10
N LYS A 14 -17.56 -4.88 -14.87
CA LYS A 14 -18.85 -4.20 -14.82
C LYS A 14 -20.00 -5.14 -15.17
N ASP A 15 -19.84 -5.98 -16.21
CA ASP A 15 -20.89 -6.94 -16.59
C ASP A 15 -21.16 -7.97 -15.48
N ILE A 16 -20.11 -8.46 -14.82
CA ILE A 16 -20.23 -9.35 -13.66
C ILE A 16 -20.95 -8.63 -12.50
N LEU A 17 -20.58 -7.41 -12.17
CA LEU A 17 -21.21 -6.61 -11.13
C LEU A 17 -22.73 -6.46 -11.41
N VAL A 18 -23.08 -6.07 -12.63
CA VAL A 18 -24.47 -5.92 -13.04
C VAL A 18 -25.25 -7.23 -12.93
N GLU A 19 -24.65 -8.34 -13.34
CA GLU A 19 -25.27 -9.67 -13.25
C GLU A 19 -25.49 -10.09 -11.79
N LEU A 20 -24.53 -9.83 -10.89
CA LEU A 20 -24.68 -10.10 -9.46
C LEU A 20 -25.83 -9.31 -8.85
N ILE A 21 -25.97 -8.03 -9.18
CA ILE A 21 -27.07 -7.18 -8.71
C ILE A 21 -28.41 -7.72 -9.18
N GLN A 22 -28.49 -8.24 -10.40
CA GLN A 22 -29.73 -8.76 -10.94
C GLN A 22 -30.12 -10.12 -10.38
N ARG A 23 -29.17 -11.02 -10.23
CA ARG A 23 -29.46 -12.39 -9.74
C ARG A 23 -29.76 -12.40 -8.24
N GLN A 24 -29.25 -11.45 -7.52
CA GLN A 24 -29.40 -11.36 -6.07
C GLN A 24 -29.88 -9.96 -5.68
N PRO A 25 -31.14 -9.59 -5.90
CA PRO A 25 -31.66 -8.30 -5.47
C PRO A 25 -31.58 -8.17 -3.93
N LEU A 26 -31.33 -6.94 -3.45
CA LEU A 26 -31.33 -6.66 -2.01
C LEU A 26 -32.69 -6.98 -1.39
N SER A 27 -32.69 -7.42 -0.14
CA SER A 27 -33.92 -7.72 0.60
C SER A 27 -34.85 -6.50 0.76
N ASN A 28 -34.22 -5.31 0.90
CA ASN A 28 -34.90 -4.02 0.91
C ASN A 28 -34.58 -3.24 -0.38
N PRO A 29 -35.53 -3.05 -1.32
CA PRO A 29 -35.26 -2.33 -2.56
C PRO A 29 -35.01 -0.84 -2.39
N LEU A 30 -35.26 -0.27 -1.21
CA LEU A 30 -34.92 1.12 -0.87
C LEU A 30 -33.51 1.28 -0.30
N GLN A 31 -32.83 0.17 0.03
CA GLN A 31 -31.43 0.20 0.44
C GLN A 31 -30.53 0.43 -0.78
N PRO A 32 -29.57 1.37 -0.72
CA PRO A 32 -28.67 1.61 -1.85
C PRO A 32 -27.69 0.45 -2.02
N GLU A 33 -27.40 0.09 -3.28
CA GLU A 33 -26.25 -0.73 -3.62
C GLU A 33 -24.97 0.05 -3.30
N THR A 34 -24.10 -0.52 -2.48
CA THR A 34 -22.86 0.13 -2.05
C THR A 34 -21.68 -0.34 -2.88
N VAL A 35 -21.08 0.58 -3.63
CA VAL A 35 -19.92 0.32 -4.49
C VAL A 35 -18.79 1.26 -4.12
N LEU A 36 -17.73 0.74 -3.51
CA LEU A 36 -16.53 1.53 -3.23
C LEU A 36 -15.77 1.80 -4.52
N VAL A 37 -15.44 3.05 -4.75
CA VAL A 37 -14.72 3.49 -5.95
C VAL A 37 -13.56 4.41 -5.57
N GLN A 38 -12.56 4.49 -6.47
CA GLN A 38 -11.39 5.35 -6.24
C GLN A 38 -11.67 6.84 -6.42
N SER A 39 -12.64 7.19 -7.27
CA SER A 39 -12.91 8.59 -7.61
C SER A 39 -14.36 8.82 -8.02
N PRO A 40 -14.84 10.08 -7.94
CA PRO A 40 -16.15 10.45 -8.47
C PRO A 40 -16.30 10.16 -9.97
N GLY A 41 -15.21 10.27 -10.75
CA GLY A 41 -15.21 9.92 -12.17
C GLY A 41 -15.51 8.44 -12.44
N MET A 42 -14.94 7.53 -11.63
CA MET A 42 -15.26 6.11 -11.71
C MET A 42 -16.72 5.84 -11.33
N ALA A 43 -17.23 6.51 -10.30
CA ALA A 43 -18.65 6.42 -9.91
C ALA A 43 -19.57 6.82 -11.06
N GLN A 44 -19.31 7.96 -11.69
CA GLN A 44 -20.09 8.47 -12.81
C GLN A 44 -20.01 7.53 -14.03
N TRP A 45 -18.82 7.05 -14.38
CA TRP A 45 -18.65 6.10 -15.47
C TRP A 45 -19.46 4.83 -15.23
N LEU A 46 -19.32 4.23 -14.04
CA LEU A 46 -20.03 2.99 -13.71
C LEU A 46 -21.56 3.19 -13.73
N GLN A 47 -22.05 4.30 -13.19
CA GLN A 47 -23.46 4.65 -13.17
C GLN A 47 -24.03 4.81 -14.59
N LEU A 48 -23.29 5.49 -15.49
CA LEU A 48 -23.68 5.63 -16.90
C LEU A 48 -23.70 4.28 -17.62
N GLN A 49 -22.68 3.44 -17.40
CA GLN A 49 -22.60 2.11 -18.01
C GLN A 49 -23.73 1.18 -17.53
N ILE A 50 -24.07 1.23 -16.25
CA ILE A 50 -25.24 0.49 -15.71
C ILE A 50 -26.54 1.01 -16.33
N ALA A 51 -26.73 2.33 -16.42
CA ALA A 51 -27.91 2.94 -17.01
C ALA A 51 -28.05 2.60 -18.50
N GLU A 52 -26.94 2.59 -19.25
CA GLU A 52 -26.93 2.20 -20.66
C GLU A 52 -27.34 0.74 -20.86
N GLN A 53 -26.88 -0.15 -20.01
CA GLN A 53 -27.15 -1.59 -20.10
C GLN A 53 -28.57 -1.96 -19.58
N LYS A 54 -29.08 -1.25 -18.57
CA LYS A 54 -30.30 -1.58 -17.85
C LYS A 54 -31.46 -0.57 -18.02
N GLY A 55 -31.18 0.52 -18.70
CA GLY A 55 -32.13 1.62 -18.87
C GLY A 55 -32.18 2.60 -17.70
N ILE A 56 -31.79 2.16 -16.49
CA ILE A 56 -31.77 2.98 -15.27
C ILE A 56 -30.64 2.55 -14.34
N ALA A 57 -30.00 3.51 -13.68
CA ALA A 57 -29.07 3.29 -12.56
C ALA A 57 -29.49 4.21 -11.40
N ALA A 58 -30.36 3.72 -10.56
CA ALA A 58 -30.86 4.44 -9.40
C ALA A 58 -30.50 3.74 -8.09
N ASN A 59 -30.48 4.50 -7.00
CA ASN A 59 -30.23 3.98 -5.64
C ASN A 59 -28.86 3.31 -5.46
N PHE A 60 -27.81 3.95 -5.97
CA PHE A 60 -26.40 3.56 -5.73
C PHE A 60 -25.74 4.54 -4.79
N ALA A 61 -24.91 4.02 -3.87
CA ALA A 61 -23.96 4.78 -3.05
C ALA A 61 -22.55 4.44 -3.50
N PHE A 62 -21.75 5.49 -3.81
CA PHE A 62 -20.36 5.35 -4.26
C PHE A 62 -19.37 6.01 -3.30
N PRO A 63 -19.23 5.51 -2.05
CA PRO A 63 -18.24 6.05 -1.14
C PRO A 63 -16.82 5.66 -1.57
N MET A 64 -15.84 6.51 -1.21
CA MET A 64 -14.43 6.12 -1.28
C MET A 64 -14.09 5.17 -0.12
N PRO A 65 -13.12 4.23 -0.31
CA PRO A 65 -12.75 3.26 0.74
C PRO A 65 -12.44 3.91 2.09
N ALA A 66 -11.66 4.99 2.09
CA ALA A 66 -11.32 5.71 3.32
C ALA A 66 -12.56 6.27 4.05
N SER A 67 -13.54 6.78 3.31
CA SER A 67 -14.79 7.32 3.88
C SER A 67 -15.66 6.21 4.46
N PHE A 68 -15.75 5.08 3.77
CA PHE A 68 -16.48 3.90 4.25
C PHE A 68 -15.87 3.32 5.53
N ILE A 69 -14.55 3.14 5.56
CA ILE A 69 -13.82 2.67 6.75
C ILE A 69 -14.00 3.66 7.91
N TRP A 70 -13.91 4.97 7.63
CA TRP A 70 -14.14 5.99 8.65
C TRP A 70 -15.56 5.93 9.24
N GLN A 71 -16.56 5.70 8.39
CA GLN A 71 -17.94 5.52 8.85
C GLN A 71 -18.08 4.28 9.73
N LEU A 72 -17.43 3.15 9.36
CA LEU A 72 -17.40 1.97 10.21
C LEU A 72 -16.80 2.26 11.60
N TYR A 73 -15.72 3.06 11.67
CA TYR A 73 -15.19 3.47 12.98
C TYR A 73 -16.20 4.32 13.76
N ALA A 74 -16.75 5.34 13.11
CA ALA A 74 -17.65 6.31 13.77
C ALA A 74 -18.92 5.65 14.33
N GLU A 75 -19.48 4.68 13.61
CA GLU A 75 -20.73 4.00 14.00
C GLU A 75 -20.50 2.88 15.03
N ASN A 76 -19.29 2.31 15.06
CA ASN A 76 -19.04 1.14 15.90
C ASN A 76 -18.18 1.40 17.12
N LEU A 77 -17.38 2.45 17.13
CA LEU A 77 -16.48 2.73 18.26
C LEU A 77 -16.98 3.94 19.04
N PRO A 78 -17.14 3.81 20.37
CA PRO A 78 -17.42 4.96 21.21
C PRO A 78 -16.21 5.91 21.15
N ASP A 79 -16.45 7.21 21.22
CA ASP A 79 -15.43 8.25 21.32
C ASP A 79 -14.48 8.42 20.11
N VAL A 80 -14.78 7.83 18.96
CA VAL A 80 -14.13 8.24 17.72
C VAL A 80 -14.57 9.67 17.43
N ALA A 81 -13.72 10.62 17.84
CA ALA A 81 -14.02 12.03 17.72
C ALA A 81 -14.39 12.36 16.26
N GLN A 82 -15.53 13.02 16.05
CA GLN A 82 -15.96 13.50 14.73
C GLN A 82 -14.94 14.43 14.07
N SER A 83 -14.06 15.07 14.86
CA SER A 83 -12.91 15.83 14.37
C SER A 83 -11.64 14.99 14.48
N ASN A 84 -11.11 14.57 13.34
CA ASN A 84 -9.84 13.86 13.28
C ASN A 84 -8.68 14.81 13.69
N GLN A 85 -8.23 14.70 14.94
CA GLN A 85 -7.11 15.49 15.48
C GLN A 85 -5.77 15.16 14.79
N PHE A 86 -5.67 14.00 14.14
CA PHE A 86 -4.51 13.55 13.40
C PHE A 86 -4.69 13.70 11.88
N ASN A 87 -5.51 14.64 11.42
CA ASN A 87 -5.48 15.00 10.01
C ASN A 87 -4.19 15.74 9.66
N LYS A 88 -3.76 15.63 8.40
CA LYS A 88 -2.48 16.17 7.92
C LYS A 88 -2.25 17.64 8.30
N ASN A 89 -3.27 18.50 8.15
CA ASN A 89 -3.15 19.92 8.46
C ASN A 89 -2.98 20.18 9.97
N ALA A 90 -3.77 19.50 10.80
CA ALA A 90 -3.65 19.63 12.25
C ALA A 90 -2.29 19.14 12.76
N MET A 91 -1.81 18.01 12.23
CA MET A 91 -0.48 17.50 12.53
C MET A 91 0.61 18.48 12.09
N MET A 92 0.53 19.03 10.88
CA MET A 92 1.53 19.96 10.36
C MET A 92 1.74 21.18 11.29
N TRP A 93 0.65 21.81 11.73
CA TRP A 93 0.75 22.99 12.61
C TRP A 93 1.31 22.64 14.00
N ARG A 94 0.96 21.48 14.53
CA ARG A 94 1.53 21.01 15.80
C ARG A 94 3.02 20.69 15.67
N LEU A 95 3.41 19.99 14.58
CA LEU A 95 4.80 19.67 14.28
C LEU A 95 5.65 20.91 14.10
N MET A 96 5.11 21.95 13.42
CA MET A 96 5.81 23.22 13.27
C MET A 96 6.15 23.88 14.62
N ARG A 97 5.29 23.68 15.62
CA ARG A 97 5.53 24.16 17.00
C ARG A 97 6.47 23.24 17.80
N LEU A 98 6.38 21.92 17.59
CA LEU A 98 7.12 20.91 18.33
C LEU A 98 8.58 20.77 17.86
N ILE A 99 8.81 20.68 16.56
CA ILE A 99 10.16 20.40 16.01
C ILE A 99 11.25 21.28 16.63
N PRO A 100 11.11 22.62 16.77
CA PRO A 100 12.14 23.46 17.33
C PRO A 100 12.54 23.08 18.78
N GLN A 101 11.63 22.51 19.56
CA GLN A 101 11.87 22.13 20.96
C GLN A 101 12.75 20.88 21.11
N TYR A 102 12.89 20.10 20.02
CA TYR A 102 13.62 18.82 20.02
C TYR A 102 14.96 18.90 19.25
N LEU A 103 15.26 20.01 18.55
CA LEU A 103 16.44 20.11 17.69
C LEU A 103 17.79 19.94 18.40
N GLU A 104 17.86 20.21 19.71
CA GLU A 104 19.08 20.03 20.50
C GLU A 104 19.37 18.56 20.86
N GLN A 105 18.40 17.67 20.72
CA GLN A 105 18.60 16.24 20.95
C GLN A 105 19.42 15.61 19.82
N GLU A 106 20.30 14.67 20.17
CA GLU A 106 21.21 14.02 19.21
C GLU A 106 20.46 13.31 18.09
N ALA A 107 19.36 12.63 18.38
CA ALA A 107 18.52 11.95 17.38
C ALA A 107 18.02 12.92 16.30
N PHE A 108 17.81 14.19 16.61
CA PHE A 108 17.29 15.22 15.69
C PHE A 108 18.39 15.92 14.86
N HIS A 109 19.64 15.49 14.96
CA HIS A 109 20.73 16.07 14.17
C HIS A 109 20.45 16.19 12.66
N PRO A 110 19.81 15.20 11.98
CA PRO A 110 19.47 15.33 10.55
C PRO A 110 18.50 16.48 10.28
N LEU A 111 17.51 16.68 11.13
CA LEU A 111 16.53 17.76 10.99
C LEU A 111 17.16 19.12 11.26
N ARG A 112 18.00 19.25 12.30
CA ARG A 112 18.75 20.45 12.62
C ARG A 112 19.67 20.83 11.44
N HIS A 113 20.43 19.88 10.91
CA HIS A 113 21.29 20.10 9.75
C HIS A 113 20.51 20.59 8.52
N TYR A 114 19.33 20.01 8.25
CA TYR A 114 18.47 20.45 7.16
C TYR A 114 17.99 21.90 7.33
N LEU A 115 17.61 22.31 8.54
CA LEU A 115 17.11 23.65 8.81
C LEU A 115 18.21 24.72 8.75
N THR A 116 19.41 24.44 9.27
CA THR A 116 20.50 25.42 9.40
C THR A 116 21.28 25.66 8.11
N HIS A 117 21.39 24.69 7.19
CA HIS A 117 22.22 24.80 5.98
C HIS A 117 21.40 25.19 4.75
N SER A 118 20.98 26.48 4.63
CA SER A 118 20.22 26.91 3.44
C SER A 118 20.16 28.43 3.25
N VAL A 119 19.95 28.80 2.00
CA VAL A 119 19.68 30.19 1.55
C VAL A 119 18.25 30.66 1.87
N GLN A 120 17.32 29.74 2.08
CA GLN A 120 15.93 30.06 2.42
C GLN A 120 15.77 30.34 3.91
N SER A 121 14.72 31.12 4.27
CA SER A 121 14.43 31.40 5.68
C SER A 121 14.14 30.10 6.45
N GLU A 122 14.65 30.02 7.66
CA GLU A 122 14.47 28.86 8.54
C GLU A 122 12.98 28.54 8.79
N GLN A 123 12.14 29.56 8.95
CA GLN A 123 10.70 29.41 9.12
C GLN A 123 10.00 28.77 7.92
N PHE A 124 10.39 29.15 6.70
CA PHE A 124 9.83 28.55 5.49
C PHE A 124 10.23 27.07 5.36
N LYS A 125 11.47 26.74 5.67
CA LYS A 125 11.92 25.36 5.71
C LYS A 125 11.24 24.53 6.79
N LEU A 126 11.05 25.10 7.97
CA LEU A 126 10.34 24.45 9.07
C LEU A 126 8.89 24.13 8.65
N TYR A 127 8.23 25.07 7.97
CA TYR A 127 6.89 24.82 7.40
C TYR A 127 6.87 23.66 6.40
N GLN A 128 7.83 23.65 5.46
CA GLN A 128 7.94 22.57 4.47
C GLN A 128 8.26 21.22 5.15
N LEU A 129 9.18 21.20 6.10
CA LEU A 129 9.54 20.00 6.84
C LEU A 129 8.38 19.45 7.66
N ALA A 130 7.69 20.31 8.41
CA ALA A 130 6.50 19.92 9.17
C ALA A 130 5.39 19.34 8.27
N GLY A 131 5.18 19.93 7.08
CA GLY A 131 4.25 19.40 6.09
C GLY A 131 4.64 18.03 5.56
N LYS A 132 5.93 17.79 5.29
CA LYS A 132 6.44 16.48 4.85
C LYS A 132 6.37 15.41 5.93
N ILE A 133 6.68 15.77 7.18
CA ILE A 133 6.58 14.84 8.31
C ILE A 133 5.10 14.51 8.60
N ALA A 134 4.21 15.51 8.54
CA ALA A 134 2.77 15.26 8.69
C ALA A 134 2.23 14.30 7.62
N ASP A 135 2.68 14.46 6.37
CA ASP A 135 2.34 13.56 5.26
C ASP A 135 2.84 12.13 5.51
N LEU A 136 4.07 12.01 5.99
CA LEU A 136 4.69 10.73 6.34
C LEU A 136 3.93 10.04 7.50
N PHE A 137 3.59 10.76 8.54
CA PHE A 137 2.83 10.21 9.67
C PHE A 137 1.41 9.81 9.27
N ASP A 138 0.73 10.59 8.40
CA ASP A 138 -0.57 10.21 7.85
C ASP A 138 -0.48 8.90 7.05
N GLN A 139 0.60 8.71 6.29
CA GLN A 139 0.88 7.46 5.60
C GLN A 139 1.13 6.30 6.58
N TYR A 140 1.90 6.50 7.65
CA TYR A 140 2.15 5.45 8.64
C TYR A 140 0.87 5.02 9.38
N LEU A 141 -0.03 5.96 9.66
CA LEU A 141 -1.33 5.63 10.27
C LEU A 141 -2.18 4.67 9.42
N VAL A 142 -1.93 4.62 8.11
CA VAL A 142 -2.68 3.78 7.17
C VAL A 142 -1.89 2.53 6.76
N TYR A 143 -0.60 2.69 6.44
CA TYR A 143 0.21 1.62 5.86
C TYR A 143 1.08 0.88 6.87
N ARG A 144 1.41 1.51 8.00
CA ARG A 144 2.28 0.96 9.04
C ARG A 144 1.72 1.23 10.44
N PRO A 145 0.46 0.82 10.73
CA PRO A 145 -0.11 0.94 12.07
C PRO A 145 0.71 0.18 13.12
N ASP A 146 1.41 -0.89 12.71
CA ASP A 146 2.37 -1.64 13.52
C ASP A 146 3.52 -0.77 14.05
N TRP A 147 4.09 0.11 13.22
CA TRP A 147 5.14 1.03 13.64
C TRP A 147 4.63 2.07 14.64
N ILE A 148 3.45 2.62 14.38
CA ILE A 148 2.82 3.57 15.29
C ILE A 148 2.62 2.94 16.67
N ALA A 149 2.08 1.72 16.74
CA ALA A 149 1.89 0.99 17.97
C ALA A 149 3.22 0.71 18.69
N ALA A 150 4.26 0.30 17.97
CA ALA A 150 5.59 0.06 18.53
C ALA A 150 6.23 1.35 19.08
N TRP A 151 6.07 2.49 18.41
CA TRP A 151 6.56 3.79 18.92
C TRP A 151 5.86 4.23 20.21
N GLU A 152 4.55 4.00 20.33
CA GLU A 152 3.79 4.30 21.54
C GLU A 152 4.14 3.36 22.70
N ALA A 153 4.50 2.11 22.38
CA ALA A 153 4.95 1.12 23.34
C ALA A 153 6.45 1.21 23.69
N HIS A 154 7.21 2.14 23.12
CA HIS A 154 8.68 2.23 23.26
C HIS A 154 9.43 0.97 22.78
N GLN A 155 8.98 0.37 21.68
CA GLN A 155 9.52 -0.87 21.08
C GLN A 155 10.18 -0.59 19.71
N GLU A 156 10.94 0.50 19.60
CA GLU A 156 11.61 0.91 18.35
C GLU A 156 12.60 -0.11 17.82
N ALA A 157 13.23 -0.89 18.71
CA ALA A 157 14.17 -1.93 18.35
C ALA A 157 13.55 -3.01 17.45
N ASP A 158 12.26 -3.33 17.66
CA ASP A 158 11.54 -4.33 16.86
C ASP A 158 11.40 -3.88 15.40
N ILE A 159 11.19 -2.57 15.19
CA ILE A 159 11.10 -1.99 13.83
C ILE A 159 12.47 -2.05 13.14
N HIS A 160 13.54 -1.73 13.87
CA HIS A 160 14.91 -1.79 13.33
C HIS A 160 15.24 -3.20 12.87
N HIS A 161 14.98 -4.21 13.70
CA HIS A 161 15.19 -5.62 13.35
C HIS A 161 14.33 -6.08 12.15
N GLN A 162 13.08 -5.63 12.03
CA GLN A 162 12.24 -5.92 10.87
C GLN A 162 12.83 -5.35 9.58
N ILE A 163 13.32 -4.10 9.61
CA ILE A 163 13.93 -3.47 8.43
C ILE A 163 15.24 -4.15 8.05
N GLU A 164 16.09 -4.51 9.01
CA GLU A 164 17.33 -5.24 8.76
C GLU A 164 17.06 -6.62 8.15
N ALA A 165 16.12 -7.39 8.70
CA ALA A 165 15.75 -8.70 8.19
C ALA A 165 15.22 -8.69 6.74
N GLN A 166 14.50 -7.62 6.36
CA GLN A 166 13.95 -7.47 5.00
C GLN A 166 14.96 -6.94 3.99
N SER A 167 16.01 -6.26 4.45
CA SER A 167 16.86 -5.45 3.57
C SER A 167 18.16 -6.13 3.15
N ASN A 168 18.57 -7.23 3.77
CA ASN A 168 19.88 -7.87 3.56
C ASN A 168 21.08 -6.88 3.60
N PHE A 169 20.97 -5.79 4.38
CA PHE A 169 22.00 -4.78 4.46
C PHE A 169 23.07 -5.17 5.50
N ASN A 170 24.22 -5.62 5.03
CA ASN A 170 25.44 -5.79 5.84
C ASN A 170 26.28 -4.49 5.88
N ASN A 171 25.68 -3.37 6.23
CA ASN A 171 26.39 -2.08 6.29
C ASN A 171 26.06 -1.35 7.59
N ASP A 172 27.00 -1.37 8.55
CA ASP A 172 26.86 -0.76 9.87
C ASP A 172 26.49 0.73 9.84
N ARG A 173 26.98 1.46 8.82
CA ARG A 173 26.66 2.88 8.67
C ARG A 173 25.20 3.11 8.28
N LEU A 174 24.65 2.25 7.44
CA LEU A 174 23.25 2.34 7.03
C LEU A 174 22.32 1.92 8.16
N SER A 175 22.69 0.88 8.92
CA SER A 175 21.98 0.44 10.11
C SER A 175 21.90 1.57 11.15
N ALA A 176 23.01 2.25 11.46
CA ALA A 176 23.00 3.39 12.37
C ALA A 176 22.16 4.58 11.87
N GLN A 177 22.10 4.83 10.55
CA GLN A 177 21.23 5.86 9.98
C GLN A 177 19.75 5.49 10.08
N ILE A 178 19.40 4.23 9.90
CA ILE A 178 18.04 3.72 10.07
C ILE A 178 17.60 3.87 11.52
N GLU A 179 18.45 3.44 12.46
CA GLU A 179 18.18 3.57 13.89
C GLU A 179 17.95 5.04 14.29
N GLN A 180 18.83 5.95 13.86
CA GLN A 180 18.66 7.38 14.12
C GLN A 180 17.36 7.93 13.52
N ASN A 181 16.97 7.50 12.31
CA ASN A 181 15.75 7.92 11.68
C ASN A 181 14.50 7.39 12.41
N ILE A 182 14.53 6.18 12.91
CA ILE A 182 13.45 5.62 13.74
C ILE A 182 13.34 6.41 15.05
N ALA A 183 14.46 6.68 15.71
CA ALA A 183 14.49 7.33 17.01
C ALA A 183 13.87 8.74 17.01
N TRP A 184 14.22 9.62 16.06
CA TRP A 184 13.64 10.95 16.01
C TRP A 184 12.16 10.92 15.60
N GLN A 185 11.76 10.02 14.69
CA GLN A 185 10.36 9.88 14.27
C GLN A 185 9.49 9.40 15.43
N ALA A 186 9.90 8.36 16.14
CA ALA A 186 9.20 7.85 17.30
C ALA A 186 9.07 8.89 18.42
N SER A 187 10.15 9.61 18.72
CA SER A 187 10.15 10.69 19.70
C SER A 187 9.19 11.82 19.32
N LEU A 188 9.21 12.24 18.06
CA LEU A 188 8.34 13.31 17.56
C LEU A 188 6.87 12.87 17.49
N TRP A 189 6.60 11.60 17.16
CA TRP A 189 5.26 11.03 17.19
C TRP A 189 4.67 11.07 18.61
N ARG A 190 5.41 10.58 19.60
CA ARG A 190 4.99 10.62 21.02
C ARG A 190 4.75 12.05 21.51
N ALA A 191 5.61 13.00 21.12
CA ALA A 191 5.40 14.41 21.43
C ALA A 191 4.13 14.96 20.80
N LEU A 192 3.81 14.58 19.57
CA LEU A 192 2.58 14.95 18.88
C LEU A 192 1.34 14.38 19.60
N VAL A 193 1.36 13.10 19.98
CA VAL A 193 0.27 12.46 20.75
C VAL A 193 0.08 13.18 22.09
N GLN A 194 1.17 13.48 22.80
CA GLN A 194 1.10 14.19 24.07
C GLN A 194 0.56 15.62 23.93
N ALA A 195 0.93 16.33 22.86
CA ALA A 195 0.37 17.65 22.57
C ALA A 195 -1.14 17.59 22.31
N VAL A 196 -1.63 16.59 21.58
CA VAL A 196 -3.07 16.38 21.36
C VAL A 196 -3.78 16.06 22.68
N LYS A 197 -3.23 15.19 23.53
CA LYS A 197 -3.77 14.91 24.88
C LYS A 197 -3.93 16.18 25.72
N THR A 198 -2.89 17.00 25.74
CA THR A 198 -2.88 18.26 26.49
C THR A 198 -3.89 19.27 25.96
N GLU A 199 -4.03 19.38 24.63
CA GLU A 199 -4.97 20.32 23.99
C GLU A 199 -6.43 19.89 24.13
N THR A 200 -6.71 18.59 24.09
CA THR A 200 -8.09 18.06 24.15
C THR A 200 -8.56 17.71 25.55
N GLY A 201 -7.63 17.57 26.50
CA GLY A 201 -7.93 17.07 27.84
C GLY A 201 -8.35 15.58 27.89
N LEU A 202 -8.13 14.83 26.82
CA LEU A 202 -8.47 13.41 26.73
C LEU A 202 -7.28 12.54 27.16
N ASP A 203 -7.48 11.62 28.08
CA ASP A 203 -6.45 10.67 28.50
C ASP A 203 -6.11 9.68 27.38
N LEU A 204 -7.11 9.24 26.61
CA LEU A 204 -6.95 8.37 25.46
C LEU A 204 -7.23 9.14 24.18
N VAL A 205 -6.19 9.34 23.38
CA VAL A 205 -6.31 9.98 22.07
C VAL A 205 -6.37 8.89 21.00
N GLN A 206 -7.52 8.80 20.36
CA GLN A 206 -7.72 7.82 19.30
C GLN A 206 -7.23 8.37 17.95
N HIS A 207 -6.33 7.63 17.32
CA HIS A 207 -5.93 7.82 15.93
C HIS A 207 -6.30 6.59 15.08
N ARG A 208 -6.17 6.69 13.77
CA ARG A 208 -6.62 5.64 12.83
C ARG A 208 -6.06 4.25 13.13
N ALA A 209 -4.78 4.14 13.51
CA ALA A 209 -4.16 2.85 13.82
C ALA A 209 -4.79 2.19 15.06
N HIS A 210 -5.07 2.96 16.12
CA HIS A 210 -5.74 2.46 17.30
C HIS A 210 -7.20 2.07 17.01
N SER A 211 -7.93 2.93 16.28
CA SER A 211 -9.32 2.64 15.86
C SER A 211 -9.41 1.39 15.00
N HIS A 212 -8.38 1.12 14.18
CA HIS A 212 -8.29 -0.09 13.37
C HIS A 212 -8.25 -1.36 14.22
N GLN A 213 -7.36 -1.41 15.23
CA GLN A 213 -7.26 -2.56 16.14
C GLN A 213 -8.55 -2.79 16.93
N LEU A 214 -9.11 -1.73 17.52
CA LEU A 214 -10.36 -1.81 18.26
C LEU A 214 -11.54 -2.29 17.39
N LEU A 215 -11.61 -1.83 16.14
CA LEU A 215 -12.65 -2.30 15.22
C LEU A 215 -12.47 -3.79 14.90
N LEU A 216 -11.25 -4.24 14.60
CA LEU A 216 -10.99 -5.66 14.31
C LEU A 216 -11.34 -6.56 15.52
N GLU A 217 -11.02 -6.15 16.74
CA GLU A 217 -11.41 -6.88 17.96
C GLU A 217 -12.93 -6.96 18.08
N LYS A 218 -13.62 -5.84 17.90
CA LYS A 218 -15.08 -5.80 17.96
C LYS A 218 -15.76 -6.64 16.87
N LEU A 219 -15.21 -6.64 15.66
CA LEU A 219 -15.71 -7.44 14.53
C LEU A 219 -15.55 -8.95 14.74
N ARG A 220 -14.64 -9.40 15.60
CA ARG A 220 -14.51 -10.83 15.95
C ARG A 220 -15.68 -11.31 16.80
N GLU A 221 -16.28 -10.43 17.58
CA GLU A 221 -17.30 -10.79 18.55
C GLU A 221 -18.72 -10.45 18.06
N ASN A 222 -18.89 -9.35 17.36
CA ASN A 222 -20.18 -8.79 17.04
C ASN A 222 -20.28 -8.28 15.60
N ARG A 223 -21.50 -8.41 15.02
CA ARG A 223 -21.83 -7.76 13.76
C ARG A 223 -21.80 -6.23 13.94
N PRO A 224 -21.18 -5.47 13.03
CA PRO A 224 -21.15 -4.02 13.11
C PRO A 224 -22.55 -3.42 12.91
N LEU A 225 -22.78 -2.25 13.53
CA LEU A 225 -24.09 -1.55 13.47
C LEU A 225 -24.42 -1.06 12.06
N PHE A 226 -23.41 -0.59 11.33
CA PHE A 226 -23.53 -0.12 9.96
C PHE A 226 -22.83 -1.10 9.01
N LEU A 227 -23.62 -1.86 8.26
CA LEU A 227 -23.09 -2.76 7.24
C LEU A 227 -24.14 -3.00 6.17
N PRO A 228 -23.83 -2.79 4.87
CA PRO A 228 -24.72 -3.16 3.78
C PRO A 228 -24.88 -4.70 3.71
N GLU A 229 -25.92 -5.18 3.03
CA GLU A 229 -26.09 -6.62 2.80
C GLU A 229 -24.96 -7.19 1.96
N ARG A 230 -24.46 -6.38 1.00
CA ARG A 230 -23.26 -6.67 0.22
C ARG A 230 -22.47 -5.40 -0.08
N LEU A 231 -21.20 -5.57 -0.37
CA LEU A 231 -20.28 -4.52 -0.66
C LEU A 231 -19.49 -4.84 -1.93
N PHE A 232 -19.51 -3.93 -2.89
CA PHE A 232 -18.67 -4.00 -4.07
C PHE A 232 -17.48 -3.07 -3.94
N ILE A 233 -16.30 -3.50 -4.38
CA ILE A 233 -15.07 -2.70 -4.46
C ILE A 233 -14.62 -2.72 -5.92
N PHE A 234 -14.72 -1.57 -6.61
CA PHE A 234 -14.60 -1.53 -8.06
C PHE A 234 -13.62 -0.47 -8.55
N GLY A 235 -12.77 -0.84 -9.53
CA GLY A 235 -11.87 0.08 -10.20
C GLY A 235 -10.75 0.65 -9.30
N ILE A 236 -10.34 -0.10 -8.27
CA ILE A 236 -9.30 0.28 -7.33
C ILE A 236 -8.08 -0.61 -7.58
N PRO A 237 -6.93 -0.05 -8.00
CA PRO A 237 -5.76 -0.83 -8.39
C PRO A 237 -5.02 -1.46 -7.20
N ALA A 238 -5.12 -0.87 -6.03
CA ALA A 238 -4.54 -1.38 -4.79
C ALA A 238 -5.21 -0.74 -3.56
N LEU A 239 -5.24 -1.50 -2.47
CA LEU A 239 -5.75 -1.08 -1.17
C LEU A 239 -4.70 -1.29 -0.09
N PRO A 240 -4.64 -0.45 0.95
CA PRO A 240 -3.82 -0.70 2.12
C PRO A 240 -4.18 -2.02 2.79
N LYS A 241 -3.18 -2.73 3.34
CA LYS A 241 -3.40 -3.98 4.07
C LYS A 241 -4.45 -3.83 5.18
N ALA A 242 -4.40 -2.74 5.93
CA ALA A 242 -5.37 -2.44 6.97
C ALA A 242 -6.82 -2.40 6.47
N TYR A 243 -7.06 -1.93 5.25
CA TYR A 243 -8.42 -1.94 4.68
C TYR A 243 -8.84 -3.35 4.27
N LEU A 244 -7.92 -4.13 3.70
CA LEU A 244 -8.17 -5.52 3.36
C LEU A 244 -8.52 -6.36 4.59
N GLU A 245 -7.82 -6.16 5.71
CA GLU A 245 -8.12 -6.82 6.98
C GLU A 245 -9.54 -6.52 7.47
N ILE A 246 -10.00 -5.26 7.35
CA ILE A 246 -11.38 -4.89 7.68
C ILE A 246 -12.37 -5.55 6.71
N PHE A 247 -12.12 -5.51 5.40
CA PHE A 247 -13.00 -6.13 4.42
C PHE A 247 -13.09 -7.65 4.62
N GLN A 248 -12.00 -8.30 4.96
CA GLN A 248 -12.01 -9.71 5.34
C GLN A 248 -12.81 -9.93 6.63
N ALA A 249 -12.63 -9.11 7.66
CA ALA A 249 -13.37 -9.24 8.90
C ALA A 249 -14.88 -9.03 8.74
N ILE A 250 -15.33 -8.05 7.94
CA ILE A 250 -16.75 -7.83 7.70
C ILE A 250 -17.36 -8.87 6.75
N SER A 251 -16.55 -9.59 5.97
CA SER A 251 -17.05 -10.60 5.03
C SER A 251 -17.72 -11.79 5.70
N GLN A 252 -17.55 -11.98 7.00
CA GLN A 252 -18.32 -12.95 7.78
C GLN A 252 -19.77 -12.51 8.04
N TYR A 253 -20.10 -11.23 7.82
CA TYR A 253 -21.40 -10.63 8.08
C TYR A 253 -22.13 -10.13 6.83
N CYS A 254 -21.41 -9.86 5.73
CA CYS A 254 -21.95 -9.45 4.43
C CYS A 254 -21.10 -10.03 3.30
N ASP A 255 -21.65 -10.02 2.08
CA ASP A 255 -20.88 -10.42 0.90
C ASP A 255 -20.00 -9.26 0.43
N VAL A 256 -18.70 -9.51 0.32
CA VAL A 256 -17.73 -8.55 -0.18
C VAL A 256 -17.19 -9.04 -1.53
N HIS A 257 -17.41 -8.23 -2.57
CA HIS A 257 -17.01 -8.51 -3.93
C HIS A 257 -15.94 -7.50 -4.37
N LEU A 258 -14.70 -7.95 -4.51
CA LEU A 258 -13.59 -7.12 -4.95
C LEU A 258 -13.26 -7.41 -6.42
N PHE A 259 -13.36 -6.38 -7.27
CA PHE A 259 -13.01 -6.45 -8.68
C PHE A 259 -11.58 -5.93 -8.88
N PHE A 260 -10.65 -6.86 -9.03
CA PHE A 260 -9.25 -6.57 -9.23
C PHE A 260 -8.92 -6.52 -10.72
N ASN A 261 -8.54 -5.33 -11.20
CA ASN A 261 -8.04 -5.17 -12.56
C ASN A 261 -6.63 -5.75 -12.67
N ASN A 262 -6.55 -7.06 -12.90
CA ASN A 262 -5.31 -7.81 -13.03
C ASN A 262 -4.92 -7.91 -14.51
N PRO A 263 -3.82 -7.29 -14.96
CA PRO A 263 -3.45 -7.25 -16.37
C PRO A 263 -2.91 -8.57 -16.92
N CYS A 264 -2.54 -9.52 -16.05
CA CYS A 264 -1.93 -10.80 -16.41
C CYS A 264 -2.72 -11.96 -15.83
N GLN A 265 -3.02 -12.97 -16.68
CA GLN A 265 -3.73 -14.17 -16.24
C GLN A 265 -2.80 -15.19 -15.56
N GLU A 266 -1.50 -15.12 -15.86
CA GLU A 266 -0.48 -15.95 -15.25
C GLU A 266 -0.07 -15.39 -13.89
N TYR A 267 0.52 -16.22 -13.03
CA TYR A 267 1.10 -15.73 -11.78
C TYR A 267 2.36 -14.90 -12.06
N TRP A 268 2.35 -13.66 -11.62
CA TRP A 268 3.42 -12.70 -11.86
C TRP A 268 3.99 -12.05 -10.59
N GLY A 269 3.70 -12.67 -9.43
CA GLY A 269 4.19 -12.19 -8.13
C GLY A 269 5.71 -12.18 -8.00
N ASP A 270 6.40 -13.08 -8.71
CA ASP A 270 7.86 -13.28 -8.60
C ASP A 270 8.66 -12.53 -9.68
N ILE A 271 8.02 -11.81 -10.60
CA ILE A 271 8.76 -11.06 -11.63
C ILE A 271 9.50 -9.87 -11.02
N VAL A 272 10.72 -9.65 -11.49
CA VAL A 272 11.64 -8.65 -10.96
C VAL A 272 11.93 -7.58 -12.00
N ASP A 273 11.98 -6.31 -11.56
CA ASP A 273 12.37 -5.19 -12.44
C ASP A 273 13.79 -5.41 -12.97
N PRO A 274 14.01 -5.38 -14.32
CA PRO A 274 15.35 -5.53 -14.92
C PRO A 274 16.38 -4.57 -14.33
N THR A 275 16.00 -3.32 -14.09
CA THR A 275 16.88 -2.30 -13.51
C THR A 275 17.27 -2.63 -12.06
N PHE A 276 16.39 -3.27 -11.32
CA PHE A 276 16.70 -3.75 -9.98
C PHE A 276 17.66 -4.93 -10.03
N VAL A 277 17.45 -5.89 -10.94
CA VAL A 277 18.36 -7.04 -11.17
C VAL A 277 19.76 -6.55 -11.56
N GLU A 278 19.86 -5.58 -12.47
CA GLU A 278 21.14 -4.97 -12.85
C GLU A 278 21.84 -4.28 -11.67
N LYS A 279 21.11 -3.51 -10.87
CA LYS A 279 21.66 -2.87 -9.66
C LYS A 279 22.09 -3.88 -8.61
N LEU A 280 21.32 -4.94 -8.42
CA LEU A 280 21.66 -6.03 -7.51
C LEU A 280 22.90 -6.75 -7.99
N ALA A 281 22.97 -7.10 -9.27
CA ALA A 281 24.13 -7.73 -9.89
C ALA A 281 25.40 -6.89 -9.75
N LEU A 282 25.31 -5.58 -9.98
CA LEU A 282 26.43 -4.66 -9.77
C LEU A 282 26.88 -4.61 -8.31
N ARG A 283 25.95 -4.61 -7.35
CA ARG A 283 26.27 -4.65 -5.91
C ARG A 283 26.92 -5.98 -5.54
N THR A 284 26.31 -7.10 -5.91
CA THR A 284 26.85 -8.43 -5.64
C THR A 284 28.23 -8.61 -6.25
N ARG A 285 28.44 -8.08 -7.47
CA ARG A 285 29.77 -8.05 -8.10
C ARG A 285 30.77 -7.25 -7.27
N THR A 286 30.39 -6.03 -6.85
CA THR A 286 31.27 -5.15 -6.05
C THR A 286 31.59 -5.78 -4.69
N ASP A 287 30.59 -6.34 -4.01
CA ASP A 287 30.76 -6.98 -2.71
C ASP A 287 31.60 -8.25 -2.82
N TYR A 288 31.36 -9.05 -3.85
CA TYR A 288 32.17 -10.24 -4.15
C TYR A 288 33.62 -9.88 -4.43
N PHE A 289 33.88 -8.88 -5.28
CA PHE A 289 35.25 -8.42 -5.57
C PHE A 289 35.90 -7.77 -4.34
N ASN A 290 35.15 -7.10 -3.47
CA ASN A 290 35.67 -6.55 -2.22
C ASN A 290 36.00 -7.64 -1.18
N GLN A 291 35.21 -8.72 -1.12
CA GLN A 291 35.49 -9.88 -0.27
C GLN A 291 36.66 -10.71 -0.78
N VAL A 292 36.84 -10.80 -2.08
CA VAL A 292 37.89 -11.55 -2.76
C VAL A 292 39.18 -10.72 -2.89
N ASN A 293 39.13 -9.41 -2.72
CA ASN A 293 40.28 -8.49 -2.77
C ASN A 293 41.25 -8.61 -1.55
N LYS A 294 41.28 -9.77 -0.90
CA LYS A 294 42.49 -10.16 -0.19
C LYS A 294 43.51 -10.55 -1.27
N PRO A 295 44.75 -10.03 -1.22
CA PRO A 295 45.69 -10.14 -2.30
C PRO A 295 45.97 -11.60 -2.63
N LEU A 296 45.95 -11.97 -3.92
CA LEU A 296 46.40 -13.27 -4.48
C LEU A 296 45.34 -14.16 -5.12
N LEU A 297 44.44 -13.62 -5.92
CA LEU A 297 43.83 -14.45 -6.95
C LEU A 297 44.67 -14.39 -8.23
N SER A 298 44.98 -15.56 -8.82
CA SER A 298 45.57 -15.63 -10.14
C SER A 298 44.59 -15.16 -11.21
N SER A 299 45.07 -14.73 -12.38
CA SER A 299 44.23 -14.34 -13.53
C SER A 299 43.18 -15.40 -13.90
N ASP A 300 43.52 -16.68 -13.75
CA ASP A 300 42.63 -17.82 -14.05
C ASP A 300 41.49 -17.97 -13.02
N GLN A 301 41.79 -17.67 -11.76
CA GLN A 301 40.77 -17.65 -10.70
C GLN A 301 39.80 -16.48 -10.86
N MET A 302 40.29 -15.31 -11.29
CA MET A 302 39.44 -14.17 -11.63
C MET A 302 38.51 -14.47 -12.80
N ALA A 303 39.00 -15.15 -13.85
CA ALA A 303 38.18 -15.54 -15.00
C ALA A 303 37.11 -16.58 -14.62
N GLN A 304 37.40 -17.51 -13.71
CA GLN A 304 36.41 -18.45 -13.18
C GLN A 304 35.31 -17.75 -12.38
N VAL A 305 35.68 -16.80 -11.55
CA VAL A 305 34.75 -15.97 -10.76
C VAL A 305 33.84 -15.14 -11.66
N GLU A 306 34.38 -14.50 -12.70
CA GLU A 306 33.62 -13.76 -13.70
C GLU A 306 32.61 -14.66 -14.43
N LYS A 307 33.03 -15.83 -14.87
CA LYS A 307 32.20 -16.79 -15.56
C LYS A 307 31.06 -17.33 -14.68
N GLN A 308 31.34 -17.57 -13.40
CA GLN A 308 30.32 -18.02 -12.44
C GLN A 308 29.30 -16.94 -12.14
N TRP A 309 29.73 -15.67 -12.05
CA TRP A 309 28.88 -14.52 -11.89
C TRP A 309 27.97 -14.32 -13.14
N GLU A 310 28.51 -14.43 -14.35
CA GLU A 310 27.74 -14.36 -15.61
C GLU A 310 26.63 -15.41 -15.69
N VAL A 311 26.89 -16.65 -15.23
CA VAL A 311 25.89 -17.72 -15.20
C VAL A 311 24.77 -17.40 -14.20
N THR A 312 25.11 -16.92 -13.00
CA THR A 312 24.13 -16.53 -11.97
C THR A 312 23.27 -15.35 -12.46
N TYR A 313 23.91 -14.34 -13.07
CA TYR A 313 23.21 -13.19 -13.64
C TYR A 313 22.27 -13.58 -14.79
N ALA A 314 22.69 -14.49 -15.66
CA ALA A 314 21.85 -15.00 -16.73
C ALA A 314 20.62 -15.77 -16.22
N GLN A 315 20.76 -16.53 -15.12
CA GLN A 315 19.66 -17.22 -14.47
C GLN A 315 18.67 -16.23 -13.81
N GLU A 316 19.16 -15.20 -13.13
CA GLU A 316 18.31 -14.15 -12.55
C GLU A 316 17.58 -13.33 -13.62
N LYS A 317 18.24 -13.07 -14.77
CA LYS A 317 17.65 -12.36 -15.90
C LYS A 317 16.49 -13.13 -16.57
N LEU A 318 16.49 -14.45 -16.52
CA LEU A 318 15.40 -15.29 -17.04
C LEU A 318 14.10 -15.16 -16.23
N GLN A 319 14.16 -14.66 -14.99
CA GLN A 319 13.00 -14.46 -14.11
C GLN A 319 12.31 -13.09 -14.31
N VAL A 320 12.77 -12.27 -15.23
CA VAL A 320 12.23 -10.91 -15.44
C VAL A 320 10.78 -10.94 -15.97
N GLY A 321 10.38 -11.99 -16.73
CA GLY A 321 9.05 -12.05 -17.34
C GLY A 321 8.81 -10.90 -18.33
N ASN A 322 7.60 -10.32 -18.33
CA ASN A 322 7.31 -9.14 -19.14
C ASN A 322 7.92 -7.88 -18.51
N PRO A 323 8.84 -7.16 -19.18
CA PRO A 323 9.59 -6.05 -18.59
C PRO A 323 8.72 -4.83 -18.26
N LEU A 324 7.62 -4.59 -18.99
CA LEU A 324 6.69 -3.50 -18.68
C LEU A 324 5.92 -3.82 -17.40
N LEU A 325 5.44 -5.05 -17.26
CA LEU A 325 4.75 -5.50 -16.06
C LEU A 325 5.70 -5.50 -14.85
N ALA A 326 6.95 -5.92 -15.04
CA ALA A 326 7.97 -5.90 -13.98
C ALA A 326 8.28 -4.48 -13.47
N SER A 327 8.40 -3.50 -14.39
CA SER A 327 8.75 -2.11 -14.03
C SER A 327 7.56 -1.33 -13.47
N TRP A 328 6.40 -1.39 -14.17
CA TRP A 328 5.23 -0.56 -13.85
C TRP A 328 4.20 -1.28 -12.99
N GLY A 329 4.21 -2.62 -12.99
CA GLY A 329 3.26 -3.44 -12.26
C GLY A 329 3.53 -3.59 -10.76
N LYS A 330 4.57 -2.97 -10.19
CA LYS A 330 5.00 -3.20 -8.80
C LYS A 330 3.84 -3.10 -7.79
N LEU A 331 3.04 -2.05 -7.87
CA LEU A 331 1.93 -1.84 -6.96
C LEU A 331 0.86 -2.94 -7.07
N GLY A 332 0.50 -3.32 -8.30
CA GLY A 332 -0.45 -4.41 -8.56
C GLY A 332 0.09 -5.77 -8.13
N ARG A 333 1.39 -6.01 -8.30
CA ARG A 333 2.06 -7.22 -7.84
C ARG A 333 2.02 -7.35 -6.31
N ASP A 334 2.41 -6.27 -5.62
CA ASP A 334 2.40 -6.24 -4.16
C ASP A 334 0.96 -6.41 -3.63
N PHE A 335 -0.02 -5.83 -4.32
CA PHE A 335 -1.44 -6.00 -3.99
C PHE A 335 -1.94 -7.43 -4.26
N SER A 336 -1.57 -8.04 -5.38
CA SER A 336 -1.88 -9.45 -5.68
C SER A 336 -1.33 -10.38 -4.60
N TYR A 337 -0.10 -10.13 -4.15
CA TYR A 337 0.49 -10.88 -3.04
C TYR A 337 -0.31 -10.73 -1.73
N LEU A 338 -0.76 -9.51 -1.39
CA LEU A 338 -1.61 -9.28 -0.22
C LEU A 338 -2.96 -10.01 -0.34
N LEU A 339 -3.56 -10.04 -1.53
CA LEU A 339 -4.80 -10.78 -1.76
C LEU A 339 -4.63 -12.28 -1.55
N THR A 340 -3.55 -12.86 -2.05
CA THR A 340 -3.25 -14.29 -1.86
C THR A 340 -3.14 -14.67 -0.38
N GLN A 341 -2.62 -13.78 0.48
CA GLN A 341 -2.54 -14.02 1.93
C GLN A 341 -3.90 -14.07 2.63
N LEU A 342 -4.95 -13.53 2.03
CA LEU A 342 -6.30 -13.52 2.60
C LEU A 342 -7.10 -14.79 2.26
N GLU A 343 -6.58 -15.64 1.39
CA GLU A 343 -7.24 -16.87 0.92
C GLU A 343 -8.71 -16.62 0.48
N PRO A 344 -8.98 -15.63 -0.39
CA PRO A 344 -10.34 -15.33 -0.81
C PRO A 344 -10.89 -16.42 -1.75
N ASN A 345 -12.19 -16.36 -2.01
CA ASN A 345 -12.74 -17.09 -3.15
C ASN A 345 -12.38 -16.33 -4.44
N GLU A 346 -11.57 -16.94 -5.32
CA GLU A 346 -11.09 -16.29 -6.53
C GLU A 346 -11.87 -16.74 -7.76
N ILE A 347 -12.24 -15.77 -8.61
CA ILE A 347 -12.93 -16.00 -9.89
C ILE A 347 -12.13 -15.31 -10.99
N SER A 348 -11.66 -16.10 -11.96
CA SER A 348 -10.96 -15.61 -13.14
C SER A 348 -11.93 -15.31 -14.27
N ALA A 349 -11.92 -14.08 -14.77
CA ALA A 349 -12.77 -13.59 -15.85
C ALA A 349 -11.94 -12.76 -16.85
N TYR A 350 -10.85 -13.35 -17.35
CA TYR A 350 -9.99 -12.71 -18.34
C TYR A 350 -10.63 -12.77 -19.72
N ALA A 351 -10.44 -11.69 -20.48
CA ALA A 351 -10.83 -11.63 -21.88
C ALA A 351 -9.56 -11.69 -22.76
N GLU A 352 -9.62 -12.55 -23.81
CA GLU A 352 -8.54 -12.66 -24.77
C GLU A 352 -8.38 -11.38 -25.57
N ILE A 353 -7.16 -11.03 -25.93
CA ILE A 353 -6.80 -9.80 -26.66
C ILE A 353 -6.18 -10.20 -27.99
N GLU A 354 -6.88 -9.93 -29.10
CA GLU A 354 -6.32 -10.14 -30.43
C GLU A 354 -5.27 -9.06 -30.75
N PRO A 355 -4.03 -9.43 -31.13
CA PRO A 355 -2.93 -8.49 -31.38
C PRO A 355 -3.03 -7.80 -32.76
N LYS A 356 -4.03 -6.93 -32.94
CA LYS A 356 -4.30 -6.22 -34.21
C LYS A 356 -3.44 -4.97 -34.45
N ASN A 357 -2.92 -4.39 -33.41
CA ASN A 357 -2.09 -3.19 -33.42
C ASN A 357 -1.07 -3.23 -32.29
N LEU A 358 -0.13 -2.27 -32.27
CA LEU A 358 0.93 -2.24 -31.26
C LEU A 358 0.41 -2.25 -29.82
N LEU A 359 -0.67 -1.52 -29.52
CA LEU A 359 -1.25 -1.48 -28.16
C LEU A 359 -1.81 -2.85 -27.79
N SER A 360 -2.65 -3.44 -28.63
CA SER A 360 -3.23 -4.75 -28.36
C SER A 360 -2.18 -5.87 -28.34
N GLN A 361 -1.08 -5.74 -29.09
CA GLN A 361 0.06 -6.65 -29.03
C GLN A 361 0.78 -6.56 -27.66
N ILE A 362 1.03 -5.35 -27.16
CA ILE A 362 1.63 -5.15 -25.83
C ILE A 362 0.69 -5.70 -24.73
N GLN A 363 -0.60 -5.42 -24.81
CA GLN A 363 -1.59 -5.94 -23.87
C GLN A 363 -1.67 -7.47 -23.90
N HIS A 364 -1.63 -8.08 -25.08
CA HIS A 364 -1.58 -9.55 -25.25
C HIS A 364 -0.32 -10.13 -24.61
N GLN A 365 0.86 -9.54 -24.87
CA GLN A 365 2.12 -9.97 -24.26
C GLN A 365 2.09 -9.87 -22.72
N ILE A 366 1.48 -8.82 -22.16
CA ILE A 366 1.30 -8.68 -20.72
C ILE A 366 0.35 -9.75 -20.18
N LEU A 367 -0.78 -9.97 -20.85
CA LEU A 367 -1.81 -10.94 -20.42
C LEU A 367 -1.21 -12.36 -20.29
N HIS A 368 -0.35 -12.75 -21.23
CA HIS A 368 0.30 -14.07 -21.29
C HIS A 368 1.72 -14.10 -20.72
N LEU A 369 2.15 -13.07 -20.01
CA LEU A 369 3.49 -12.94 -19.42
C LEU A 369 4.65 -13.14 -20.42
N MET A 370 4.43 -12.79 -21.68
CA MET A 370 5.41 -12.96 -22.74
C MET A 370 6.52 -11.89 -22.66
N PRO A 371 7.78 -12.22 -23.01
CA PRO A 371 8.84 -11.23 -23.18
C PRO A 371 8.48 -10.18 -24.25
N SER A 372 9.00 -8.95 -24.10
CA SER A 372 8.81 -7.90 -25.11
C SER A 372 9.44 -8.30 -26.44
N GLY A 373 8.71 -8.13 -27.55
CA GLY A 373 9.19 -8.42 -28.89
C GLY A 373 9.07 -9.89 -29.32
N SER A 374 8.45 -10.76 -28.53
CA SER A 374 8.03 -12.07 -29.01
C SER A 374 6.94 -11.91 -30.06
N GLU A 375 7.07 -12.59 -31.19
CA GLU A 375 5.98 -12.69 -32.15
C GLU A 375 4.81 -13.45 -31.51
N PRO A 376 3.56 -13.03 -31.79
CA PRO A 376 2.36 -13.65 -31.23
C PRO A 376 2.17 -15.10 -31.67
#